data_6834428041a6d8c979d064cb2206af67
#
_entry.id   6834428041a6d8c979d064cb2206af67
#
_cell.length_a   1.000
_cell.length_b   1.000
_cell.length_c   1.000
_cell.angle_alpha   90.00
_cell.angle_beta   90.00
_cell.angle_gamma   90.00
#
_symmetry.space_group_name_H-M   'P 1'
#
loop_
_entity.id
_entity.type
_entity.pdbx_description
1 polymer ?
#
loop_
_entity_poly.entity_id
_entity_poly.type
_entity_poly.pdbx_seq_one_letter_code
_entity_poly.pdbx_strand_id
1 'polypeptide(L)'
;MHPARTVRAALAGGAAALVMLASACSSGDPAPDPGPTGASGPDKVVYLTGFNASAHDAFIFVADEKGYFEEAGIDIDIQLGAGNTNLGPLLAEEAQFTYIDLVGLLYQMGNGQVEPGTFRVLSAVHQTTLAAIMAPESSDIQSPQDLAGKKIGAFAGSPTEFLLPVYASLAGFEFDQSQVVSVAPNELFGLLPSGRADALSTFIIQRGVVENTAGEPVRVFPMNEVLSDMLGTALISTAALADSNPDLVERFRDAALKGLEYTLANPEEAIQILSDRNPGAVPAIPPFVAQINVMKPYITGNVNQIGAIDESHVLRCISVLESSGLIPSGLTPEAILGPQTLMAS
;
A
#
# COMPACT_ATOMS: atom_id res chain seq x y z
N MET A 1 -17.38 55.45 4.39
CA MET A 1 -18.71 55.93 4.85
C MET A 1 -19.34 54.79 5.66
N HIS A 2 -19.39 54.98 6.95
CA HIS A 2 -20.09 54.18 7.96
C HIS A 2 -21.63 54.27 7.73
N PRO A 3 -22.50 53.44 8.41
CA PRO A 3 -22.38 53.21 9.86
C PRO A 3 -22.63 51.77 10.37
N ALA A 4 -22.11 51.59 11.60
CA ALA A 4 -22.38 50.57 12.58
C ALA A 4 -23.83 50.64 13.13
N ARG A 5 -24.38 49.53 13.61
CA ARG A 5 -25.48 49.52 14.59
C ARG A 5 -25.19 48.51 15.71
N THR A 6 -24.93 49.09 16.84
CA THR A 6 -24.95 48.54 18.20
C THR A 6 -26.39 48.38 18.74
N VAL A 7 -26.46 47.60 19.87
CA VAL A 7 -27.45 47.70 20.97
C VAL A 7 -28.38 46.48 21.06
N ARG A 8 -28.61 45.80 22.19
CA ARG A 8 -28.56 46.11 23.64
C ARG A 8 -28.78 44.83 24.45
N ALA A 9 -28.20 44.80 25.61
CA ALA A 9 -28.46 43.82 26.68
C ALA A 9 -29.83 44.06 27.34
N ALA A 10 -30.43 43.00 27.89
CA ALA A 10 -31.45 43.10 28.94
C ALA A 10 -31.25 41.94 29.94
N LEU A 11 -30.92 42.34 31.15
CA LEU A 11 -30.97 41.57 32.41
C LEU A 11 -32.40 41.57 32.96
N ALA A 12 -32.84 40.44 33.54
CA ALA A 12 -33.73 40.30 34.69
C ALA A 12 -34.02 38.79 34.85
N GLY A 13 -33.96 38.07 35.94
CA GLY A 13 -34.14 38.41 37.34
C GLY A 13 -34.79 37.20 38.01
N GLY A 14 -34.17 36.63 38.95
CA GLY A 14 -34.40 35.79 40.09
C GLY A 14 -35.74 35.04 40.28
N ALA A 15 -35.60 33.78 40.78
CA ALA A 15 -36.36 33.27 41.92
C ALA A 15 -35.76 31.97 42.47
N ALA A 16 -35.30 32.02 43.69
CA ALA A 16 -34.90 30.87 44.49
C ALA A 16 -36.15 30.13 44.96
N ALA A 17 -36.18 28.82 44.89
CA ALA A 17 -37.13 28.00 45.66
C ALA A 17 -36.32 26.88 46.35
N LEU A 18 -36.24 27.05 47.65
CA LEU A 18 -35.76 26.08 48.63
C LEU A 18 -36.84 25.00 48.79
N VAL A 19 -36.53 23.71 48.61
CA VAL A 19 -37.38 22.62 49.09
C VAL A 19 -36.52 21.57 49.78
N MET A 20 -37.03 21.19 50.92
CA MET A 20 -36.44 20.40 52.03
C MET A 20 -36.05 19.00 51.72
N LEU A 21 -35.02 18.54 52.47
CA LEU A 21 -34.65 17.15 52.68
C LEU A 21 -35.82 16.33 53.29
N ALA A 22 -36.10 15.21 52.66
CA ALA A 22 -36.74 14.07 53.33
C ALA A 22 -35.85 12.86 53.15
N SER A 23 -35.20 12.44 54.25
CA SER A 23 -34.49 11.18 54.37
C SER A 23 -35.49 10.03 54.38
N ALA A 24 -35.42 9.13 53.43
CA ALA A 24 -36.03 7.80 53.53
C ALA A 24 -34.93 6.74 53.30
N CYS A 25 -34.57 6.06 54.37
CA CYS A 25 -33.83 4.82 54.30
C CYS A 25 -34.69 3.77 53.61
N SER A 26 -34.22 3.24 52.49
CA SER A 26 -34.73 2.04 51.88
C SER A 26 -33.54 1.09 51.58
N SER A 27 -33.66 -0.12 52.08
CA SER A 27 -32.80 -1.25 51.98
C SER A 27 -32.32 -1.51 50.54
N GLY A 28 -30.98 -1.74 50.43
CA GLY A 28 -30.34 -1.92 49.12
C GLY A 28 -30.74 -3.23 48.44
N ASP A 29 -31.25 -3.02 47.21
CA ASP A 29 -31.03 -4.00 46.15
C ASP A 29 -29.70 -3.65 45.44
N PRO A 30 -28.86 -4.62 45.11
CA PRO A 30 -27.68 -4.36 44.31
C PRO A 30 -28.12 -3.78 42.96
N ALA A 31 -27.53 -2.64 42.60
CA ALA A 31 -27.70 -2.05 41.27
C ALA A 31 -27.42 -3.14 40.24
N PRO A 32 -28.24 -3.27 39.17
CA PRO A 32 -27.90 -4.17 38.08
C PRO A 32 -26.56 -3.73 37.53
N ASP A 33 -25.64 -4.72 37.44
CA ASP A 33 -24.38 -4.62 36.72
C ASP A 33 -24.68 -3.92 35.39
N PRO A 34 -23.95 -2.86 34.99
CA PRO A 34 -24.10 -2.33 33.66
C PRO A 34 -23.67 -3.46 32.71
N GLY A 35 -24.68 -4.17 32.20
CA GLY A 35 -24.46 -5.16 31.15
C GLY A 35 -23.66 -4.50 30.02
N PRO A 36 -22.96 -5.29 29.17
CA PRO A 36 -22.08 -4.77 28.17
C PRO A 36 -22.79 -3.68 27.38
N THR A 37 -22.24 -2.48 27.44
CA THR A 37 -22.71 -1.31 26.71
C THR A 37 -22.88 -1.70 25.25
N GLY A 38 -24.09 -1.51 24.78
CA GLY A 38 -24.62 -2.00 23.52
C GLY A 38 -23.66 -1.89 22.34
N ALA A 39 -23.79 -2.86 21.47
CA ALA A 39 -23.08 -2.96 20.21
C ALA A 39 -23.00 -1.57 19.54
N SER A 40 -21.81 -0.98 19.55
CA SER A 40 -21.45 0.05 18.57
C SER A 40 -21.69 -0.59 17.21
N GLY A 41 -22.31 0.14 16.27
CA GLY A 41 -22.43 -0.33 14.87
C GLY A 41 -21.06 -0.69 14.30
N PRO A 42 -20.97 -1.16 13.05
CA PRO A 42 -19.71 -1.53 12.45
C PRO A 42 -18.70 -0.37 12.48
N ASP A 43 -17.42 -0.71 12.65
CA ASP A 43 -16.34 0.26 12.57
C ASP A 43 -16.24 0.82 11.14
N LYS A 44 -16.31 2.14 11.00
CA LYS A 44 -16.18 2.81 9.70
C LYS A 44 -14.71 2.99 9.36
N VAL A 45 -14.33 2.52 8.18
CA VAL A 45 -12.94 2.48 7.73
C VAL A 45 -12.84 3.02 6.31
N VAL A 46 -11.91 3.93 6.07
CA VAL A 46 -11.51 4.35 4.72
C VAL A 46 -10.23 3.60 4.34
N TYR A 47 -10.29 2.92 3.21
CA TYR A 47 -9.12 2.30 2.57
C TYR A 47 -8.77 3.04 1.28
N LEU A 48 -7.50 3.39 1.12
CA LEU A 48 -6.99 3.94 -0.13
C LEU A 48 -6.32 2.83 -0.95
N THR A 49 -6.77 2.63 -2.20
CA THR A 49 -6.09 1.70 -3.12
C THR A 49 -4.64 2.09 -3.34
N GLY A 50 -3.78 1.14 -3.68
CA GLY A 50 -2.37 1.42 -3.93
C GLY A 50 -2.16 2.40 -5.08
N PHE A 51 -2.84 2.18 -6.19
CA PHE A 51 -2.80 3.10 -7.34
C PHE A 51 -4.03 2.91 -8.23
N ASN A 52 -4.99 3.84 -8.17
CA ASN A 52 -6.26 3.74 -8.86
C ASN A 52 -6.98 2.40 -8.59
N ALA A 53 -7.98 2.04 -9.40
CA ALA A 53 -8.58 0.71 -9.38
C ALA A 53 -7.76 -0.22 -10.29
N SER A 54 -6.97 -1.10 -9.69
CA SER A 54 -6.03 -1.97 -10.41
C SER A 54 -6.15 -3.43 -9.95
N ALA A 55 -5.60 -4.36 -10.73
CA ALA A 55 -5.57 -5.78 -10.35
C ALA A 55 -4.87 -6.03 -9.01
N HIS A 56 -3.95 -5.13 -8.59
CA HIS A 56 -3.26 -5.21 -7.31
C HIS A 56 -4.20 -5.12 -6.11
N ASP A 57 -5.24 -4.27 -6.22
CA ASP A 57 -6.20 -4.01 -5.16
C ASP A 57 -7.46 -4.86 -5.27
N ALA A 58 -7.56 -5.73 -6.30
CA ALA A 58 -8.75 -6.54 -6.52
C ALA A 58 -9.20 -7.31 -5.27
N PHE A 59 -8.24 -7.74 -4.44
CA PHE A 59 -8.50 -8.50 -3.23
C PHE A 59 -9.31 -7.73 -2.17
N ILE A 60 -9.17 -6.41 -2.09
CA ILE A 60 -9.98 -5.59 -1.17
C ILE A 60 -11.42 -5.49 -1.66
N PHE A 61 -11.63 -5.28 -2.98
CA PHE A 61 -12.97 -5.29 -3.57
C PHE A 61 -13.64 -6.65 -3.44
N VAL A 62 -12.86 -7.73 -3.56
CA VAL A 62 -13.33 -9.10 -3.32
C VAL A 62 -13.71 -9.31 -1.86
N ALA A 63 -12.88 -8.85 -0.91
CA ALA A 63 -13.17 -8.98 0.52
C ALA A 63 -14.48 -8.27 0.90
N ASP A 64 -14.73 -7.11 0.33
CA ASP A 64 -15.97 -6.35 0.53
C ASP A 64 -17.16 -7.05 -0.12
N GLU A 65 -17.08 -7.43 -1.40
CA GLU A 65 -18.16 -8.08 -2.15
C GLU A 65 -18.55 -9.46 -1.57
N LYS A 66 -17.57 -10.19 -0.99
CA LYS A 66 -17.79 -11.48 -0.32
C LYS A 66 -18.26 -11.33 1.13
N GLY A 67 -18.40 -10.10 1.63
CA GLY A 67 -18.87 -9.83 2.99
C GLY A 67 -17.83 -10.07 4.08
N TYR A 68 -16.54 -10.26 3.76
CA TYR A 68 -15.52 -10.55 4.77
C TYR A 68 -15.29 -9.38 5.72
N PHE A 69 -15.42 -8.13 5.25
CA PHE A 69 -15.38 -6.95 6.11
C PHE A 69 -16.64 -6.82 6.97
N GLU A 70 -17.82 -7.10 6.42
CA GLU A 70 -19.08 -7.11 7.17
C GLU A 70 -19.05 -8.16 8.30
N GLU A 71 -18.60 -9.40 8.00
CA GLU A 71 -18.38 -10.47 8.99
C GLU A 71 -17.40 -10.06 10.09
N ALA A 72 -16.42 -9.23 9.75
CA ALA A 72 -15.43 -8.67 10.68
C ALA A 72 -15.97 -7.44 11.44
N GLY A 73 -17.22 -7.02 11.22
CA GLY A 73 -17.82 -5.83 11.84
C GLY A 73 -17.25 -4.51 11.32
N ILE A 74 -16.80 -4.49 10.07
CA ILE A 74 -16.20 -3.32 9.41
C ILE A 74 -17.12 -2.84 8.27
N ASP A 75 -17.42 -1.54 8.25
CA ASP A 75 -18.06 -0.81 7.16
C ASP A 75 -16.96 -0.06 6.39
N ILE A 76 -16.54 -0.62 5.26
CA ILE A 76 -15.40 -0.13 4.49
C ILE A 76 -15.83 0.81 3.37
N ASP A 77 -15.16 1.98 3.29
CA ASP A 77 -15.19 2.90 2.14
C ASP A 77 -13.89 2.78 1.36
N ILE A 78 -13.97 2.24 0.13
CA ILE A 78 -12.80 2.03 -0.75
C ILE A 78 -12.67 3.24 -1.67
N GLN A 79 -11.61 4.02 -1.47
CA GLN A 79 -11.29 5.20 -2.26
C GLN A 79 -10.05 4.97 -3.13
N LEU A 80 -9.98 5.66 -4.28
CA LEU A 80 -8.84 5.52 -5.19
C LEU A 80 -7.63 6.29 -4.66
N GLY A 81 -6.52 5.58 -4.51
CA GLY A 81 -5.25 6.12 -4.05
C GLY A 81 -4.27 6.41 -5.19
N ALA A 82 -3.11 6.96 -4.85
CA ALA A 82 -2.08 7.41 -5.79
C ALA A 82 -0.66 7.07 -5.31
N GLY A 83 -0.42 5.82 -4.90
CA GLY A 83 0.89 5.35 -4.47
C GLY A 83 1.33 5.94 -3.13
N ASN A 84 2.60 6.29 -3.02
CA ASN A 84 3.17 6.78 -1.76
C ASN A 84 2.59 8.14 -1.29
N THR A 85 1.83 8.85 -2.13
CA THR A 85 1.10 10.05 -1.70
C THR A 85 -0.05 9.72 -0.74
N ASN A 86 -0.47 8.45 -0.66
CA ASN A 86 -1.46 7.97 0.31
C ASN A 86 -1.03 8.15 1.77
N LEU A 87 0.27 8.29 2.03
CA LEU A 87 0.79 8.51 3.39
C LEU A 87 0.25 9.81 4.03
N GLY A 88 0.05 10.85 3.22
CA GLY A 88 -0.52 12.11 3.69
C GLY A 88 -1.92 11.97 4.29
N PRO A 89 -2.90 11.45 3.55
CA PRO A 89 -4.24 11.15 4.07
C PRO A 89 -4.27 10.22 5.28
N LEU A 90 -3.38 9.22 5.36
CA LEU A 90 -3.27 8.39 6.57
C LEU A 90 -2.82 9.19 7.79
N LEU A 91 -1.83 10.07 7.63
CA LEU A 91 -1.35 10.96 8.71
C LEU A 91 -2.39 11.98 9.13
N ALA A 92 -3.25 12.41 8.22
CA ALA A 92 -4.36 13.30 8.48
C ALA A 92 -5.61 12.60 9.06
N GLU A 93 -5.53 11.27 9.27
CA GLU A 93 -6.64 10.41 9.72
C GLU A 93 -7.86 10.41 8.76
N GLU A 94 -7.65 10.86 7.51
CA GLU A 94 -8.67 10.85 6.46
C GLU A 94 -8.86 9.44 5.89
N ALA A 95 -7.85 8.56 6.05
CA ALA A 95 -7.91 7.14 5.76
C ALA A 95 -7.19 6.34 6.85
N GLN A 96 -7.63 5.09 7.07
CA GLN A 96 -7.10 4.20 8.09
C GLN A 96 -6.07 3.23 7.53
N PHE A 97 -6.28 2.78 6.31
CA PHE A 97 -5.46 1.73 5.69
C PHE A 97 -5.13 2.07 4.24
N THR A 98 -3.99 1.58 3.81
CA THR A 98 -3.59 1.65 2.41
C THR A 98 -2.63 0.49 2.05
N TYR A 99 -2.33 0.41 0.79
CA TYR A 99 -1.44 -0.56 0.18
C TYR A 99 -0.31 0.18 -0.56
N ILE A 100 0.94 -0.06 -0.15
CA ILE A 100 2.10 0.66 -0.70
C ILE A 100 3.31 -0.27 -0.89
N ASP A 101 4.28 0.21 -1.65
CA ASP A 101 5.59 -0.44 -1.80
C ASP A 101 6.47 -0.20 -0.57
N LEU A 102 6.94 -1.28 0.07
CA LEU A 102 7.74 -1.22 1.30
C LEU A 102 9.15 -0.67 1.06
N VAL A 103 9.76 -0.98 -0.07
CA VAL A 103 11.08 -0.43 -0.41
C VAL A 103 11.00 1.08 -0.54
N GLY A 104 9.92 1.57 -1.18
CA GLY A 104 9.63 3.00 -1.26
C GLY A 104 9.42 3.65 0.10
N LEU A 105 8.71 2.99 1.02
CA LEU A 105 8.52 3.48 2.39
C LEU A 105 9.84 3.53 3.16
N LEU A 106 10.62 2.46 3.14
CA LEU A 106 11.94 2.40 3.80
C LEU A 106 12.91 3.44 3.25
N TYR A 107 12.89 3.66 1.93
CA TYR A 107 13.68 4.71 1.29
C TYR A 107 13.29 6.11 1.79
N GLN A 108 12.00 6.41 1.91
CA GLN A 108 11.50 7.69 2.43
C GLN A 108 11.86 7.87 3.91
N MET A 109 11.75 6.82 4.73
CA MET A 109 12.15 6.85 6.14
C MET A 109 13.66 7.09 6.31
N GLY A 110 14.47 6.32 5.59
CA GLY A 110 15.93 6.46 5.66
C GLY A 110 16.43 7.84 5.22
N ASN A 111 15.76 8.47 4.25
CA ASN A 111 16.08 9.82 3.78
C ASN A 111 15.35 10.95 4.54
N GLY A 112 14.69 10.63 5.66
CA GLY A 112 14.07 11.63 6.55
C GLY A 112 12.83 12.31 5.98
N GLN A 113 12.20 11.74 4.97
CA GLN A 113 10.93 12.23 4.40
C GLN A 113 9.73 11.73 5.19
N VAL A 114 9.87 10.59 5.84
CA VAL A 114 8.89 9.97 6.75
C VAL A 114 9.64 9.61 8.04
N GLU A 115 9.08 9.98 9.19
CA GLU A 115 9.66 9.64 10.48
C GLU A 115 9.57 8.12 10.74
N PRO A 116 10.66 7.42 11.08
CA PRO A 116 10.63 6.02 11.46
C PRO A 116 9.63 5.74 12.59
N GLY A 117 8.88 4.65 12.51
CA GLY A 117 7.87 4.30 13.50
C GLY A 117 6.51 4.96 13.33
N THR A 118 6.33 5.82 12.32
CA THR A 118 5.05 6.47 12.03
C THR A 118 3.99 5.50 11.50
N PHE A 119 4.41 4.51 10.74
CA PHE A 119 3.53 3.50 10.12
C PHE A 119 3.84 2.11 10.65
N ARG A 120 2.84 1.24 10.56
CA ARG A 120 2.96 -0.19 10.85
C ARG A 120 2.57 -1.01 9.63
N VAL A 121 3.42 -1.96 9.28
CA VAL A 121 3.08 -3.00 8.31
C VAL A 121 2.17 -4.01 8.99
N LEU A 122 1.05 -4.29 8.36
CA LEU A 122 0.05 -5.24 8.84
C LEU A 122 0.23 -6.61 8.19
N SER A 123 0.65 -6.60 6.92
CA SER A 123 0.81 -7.80 6.11
C SER A 123 1.66 -7.50 4.89
N ALA A 124 2.64 -8.32 4.58
CA ALA A 124 3.36 -8.28 3.30
C ALA A 124 2.54 -9.01 2.23
N VAL A 125 1.90 -8.26 1.34
CA VAL A 125 1.12 -8.86 0.25
C VAL A 125 2.05 -9.48 -0.80
N HIS A 126 3.10 -8.75 -1.21
CA HIS A 126 4.14 -9.30 -2.06
C HIS A 126 5.42 -9.51 -1.25
N GLN A 127 5.96 -10.73 -1.30
CA GLN A 127 7.14 -11.14 -0.54
C GLN A 127 8.43 -10.58 -1.12
N THR A 128 8.44 -10.28 -2.42
CA THR A 128 9.58 -9.67 -3.12
C THR A 128 9.12 -8.56 -4.05
N THR A 129 10.04 -7.66 -4.42
CA THR A 129 9.74 -6.56 -5.33
C THR A 129 9.21 -7.06 -6.68
N LEU A 130 8.24 -6.34 -7.22
CA LEU A 130 7.71 -6.52 -8.57
C LEU A 130 8.48 -5.71 -9.62
N ALA A 131 9.53 -4.98 -9.22
CA ALA A 131 10.33 -4.18 -10.14
C ALA A 131 10.99 -5.07 -11.21
N ALA A 132 10.97 -4.61 -12.43
CA ALA A 132 11.56 -5.30 -13.56
C ALA A 132 12.03 -4.30 -14.63
N ILE A 133 12.99 -4.68 -15.43
CA ILE A 133 13.35 -3.96 -16.65
C ILE A 133 12.77 -4.72 -17.84
N MET A 134 12.21 -4.00 -18.80
CA MET A 134 11.59 -4.57 -20.00
C MET A 134 12.16 -3.91 -21.25
N ALA A 135 12.61 -4.72 -22.19
CA ALA A 135 13.14 -4.27 -23.47
C ALA A 135 12.40 -4.96 -24.62
N PRO A 136 12.20 -4.31 -25.78
CA PRO A 136 11.63 -4.96 -26.96
C PRO A 136 12.39 -6.24 -27.33
N GLU A 137 11.67 -7.27 -27.73
CA GLU A 137 12.31 -8.57 -28.08
C GLU A 137 13.19 -8.46 -29.32
N SER A 138 12.87 -7.52 -30.20
CA SER A 138 13.66 -7.19 -31.41
C SER A 138 14.95 -6.42 -31.12
N SER A 139 15.11 -5.88 -29.88
CA SER A 139 16.31 -5.14 -29.49
C SER A 139 17.55 -6.03 -29.33
N ASP A 140 18.72 -5.42 -29.26
CA ASP A 140 19.98 -6.06 -28.94
C ASP A 140 20.16 -6.37 -27.44
N ILE A 141 19.17 -6.04 -26.59
CA ILE A 141 19.17 -6.30 -25.17
C ILE A 141 18.66 -7.72 -24.90
N GLN A 142 19.59 -8.68 -24.76
CA GLN A 142 19.28 -10.11 -24.58
C GLN A 142 19.50 -10.58 -23.14
N SER A 143 20.31 -9.85 -22.38
CA SER A 143 20.66 -10.10 -20.99
C SER A 143 20.73 -8.80 -20.19
N PRO A 144 20.73 -8.84 -18.84
CA PRO A 144 20.92 -7.63 -18.03
C PRO A 144 22.20 -6.86 -18.38
N GLN A 145 23.28 -7.55 -18.78
CA GLN A 145 24.56 -6.95 -19.11
C GLN A 145 24.49 -6.06 -20.37
N ASP A 146 23.55 -6.33 -21.28
CA ASP A 146 23.33 -5.54 -22.49
C ASP A 146 22.67 -4.18 -22.21
N LEU A 147 22.22 -3.94 -20.97
CA LEU A 147 21.71 -2.65 -20.51
C LEU A 147 22.83 -1.62 -20.31
N ALA A 148 24.10 -2.03 -20.32
CA ALA A 148 25.22 -1.10 -20.22
C ALA A 148 25.16 -0.05 -21.35
N GLY A 149 25.14 1.24 -21.01
CA GLY A 149 25.06 2.36 -21.96
C GLY A 149 23.69 2.59 -22.61
N LYS A 150 22.68 1.75 -22.33
CA LYS A 150 21.31 1.93 -22.87
C LYS A 150 20.54 2.98 -22.09
N LYS A 151 19.60 3.67 -22.77
CA LYS A 151 18.67 4.58 -22.13
C LYS A 151 17.53 3.79 -21.48
N ILE A 152 17.36 3.94 -20.18
CA ILE A 152 16.33 3.26 -19.38
C ILE A 152 15.31 4.28 -18.91
N GLY A 153 14.08 4.17 -19.41
CA GLY A 153 12.97 4.97 -18.94
C GLY A 153 12.51 4.51 -17.56
N ALA A 154 12.31 5.42 -16.63
CA ALA A 154 11.82 5.12 -15.30
C ALA A 154 10.89 6.23 -14.79
N PHE A 155 10.09 5.91 -13.80
CA PHE A 155 9.14 6.77 -13.07
C PHE A 155 9.88 7.55 -11.99
N ALA A 156 9.91 8.84 -12.07
CA ALA A 156 10.59 9.72 -11.13
C ALA A 156 10.29 9.38 -9.66
N GLY A 157 11.32 9.10 -8.87
CA GLY A 157 11.22 8.85 -7.44
C GLY A 157 10.63 7.49 -7.04
N SER A 158 10.44 6.59 -8.00
CA SER A 158 9.90 5.24 -7.73
C SER A 158 10.97 4.22 -7.37
N PRO A 159 10.59 3.10 -6.72
CA PRO A 159 11.50 1.96 -6.52
C PRO A 159 12.13 1.47 -7.82
N THR A 160 11.40 1.51 -8.92
CA THR A 160 11.90 1.08 -10.23
C THR A 160 12.98 2.00 -10.79
N GLU A 161 13.10 3.24 -10.30
CA GLU A 161 14.18 4.16 -10.66
C GLU A 161 15.38 4.04 -9.72
N PHE A 162 15.17 4.21 -8.42
CA PHE A 162 16.30 4.28 -7.48
C PHE A 162 16.97 2.93 -7.21
N LEU A 163 16.32 1.80 -7.53
CA LEU A 163 16.95 0.48 -7.49
C LEU A 163 17.87 0.18 -8.70
N LEU A 164 17.81 0.96 -9.79
CA LEU A 164 18.62 0.70 -10.98
C LEU A 164 20.13 0.59 -10.73
N PRO A 165 20.76 1.50 -9.94
CA PRO A 165 22.20 1.37 -9.65
C PRO A 165 22.54 0.08 -8.88
N VAL A 166 21.68 -0.30 -7.93
CA VAL A 166 21.86 -1.51 -7.12
C VAL A 166 21.70 -2.76 -7.99
N TYR A 167 20.64 -2.78 -8.81
CA TYR A 167 20.39 -3.84 -9.77
C TYR A 167 21.57 -4.02 -10.72
N ALA A 168 22.06 -2.93 -11.31
CA ALA A 168 23.20 -2.96 -12.23
C ALA A 168 24.46 -3.53 -11.59
N SER A 169 24.76 -3.09 -10.35
CA SER A 169 25.91 -3.57 -9.58
C SER A 169 25.83 -5.09 -9.35
N LEU A 170 24.67 -5.60 -8.94
CA LEU A 170 24.47 -7.03 -8.66
C LEU A 170 24.33 -7.88 -9.93
N ALA A 171 23.72 -7.32 -10.98
CA ALA A 171 23.62 -7.97 -12.29
C ALA A 171 24.94 -7.93 -13.09
N GLY A 172 25.94 -7.16 -12.63
CA GLY A 172 27.29 -7.16 -13.18
C GLY A 172 27.44 -6.34 -14.47
N PHE A 173 26.81 -5.17 -14.56
CA PHE A 173 27.03 -4.24 -15.66
C PHE A 173 27.31 -2.81 -15.17
N GLU A 174 28.04 -2.04 -16.00
CA GLU A 174 28.31 -0.63 -15.70
C GLU A 174 27.04 0.20 -15.90
N PHE A 175 26.74 1.04 -14.94
CA PHE A 175 25.58 1.91 -14.94
C PHE A 175 25.98 3.35 -14.63
N ASP A 176 25.47 4.28 -15.42
CA ASP A 176 25.60 5.73 -15.19
C ASP A 176 24.20 6.36 -15.09
N GLN A 177 24.00 7.24 -14.11
CA GLN A 177 22.70 7.89 -13.88
C GLN A 177 22.20 8.67 -15.12
N SER A 178 23.10 9.09 -16.00
CA SER A 178 22.72 9.75 -17.26
C SER A 178 21.99 8.84 -18.25
N GLN A 179 22.00 7.53 -18.01
CA GLN A 179 21.21 6.56 -18.78
C GLN A 179 19.72 6.63 -18.44
N VAL A 180 19.36 7.14 -17.25
CA VAL A 180 17.96 7.17 -16.80
C VAL A 180 17.21 8.31 -17.47
N VAL A 181 16.10 7.98 -18.11
CA VAL A 181 15.10 8.93 -18.60
C VAL A 181 13.95 8.96 -17.60
N SER A 182 14.10 9.82 -16.59
CA SER A 182 13.13 9.99 -15.51
C SER A 182 11.96 10.84 -16.00
N VAL A 183 10.74 10.30 -15.88
CA VAL A 183 9.49 10.96 -16.38
C VAL A 183 8.34 10.78 -15.39
N ALA A 184 7.26 11.52 -15.61
CA ALA A 184 6.00 11.32 -14.92
C ALA A 184 5.34 9.98 -15.32
N PRO A 185 4.50 9.39 -14.44
CA PRO A 185 3.88 8.08 -14.70
C PRO A 185 3.20 7.90 -16.05
N ASN A 186 2.46 8.91 -16.46
CA ASN A 186 1.70 8.90 -17.71
C ASN A 186 2.56 9.01 -18.99
N GLU A 187 3.85 9.35 -18.85
CA GLU A 187 4.78 9.50 -19.97
C GLU A 187 5.64 8.25 -20.22
N LEU A 188 5.77 7.38 -19.20
CA LEU A 188 6.73 6.28 -19.17
C LEU A 188 6.61 5.37 -20.41
N PHE A 189 5.40 4.88 -20.67
CA PHE A 189 5.20 3.89 -21.74
C PHE A 189 5.39 4.46 -23.14
N GLY A 190 5.27 5.78 -23.31
CA GLY A 190 5.56 6.47 -24.56
C GLY A 190 7.04 6.57 -24.92
N LEU A 191 7.95 6.25 -24.01
CA LEU A 191 9.39 6.39 -24.25
C LEU A 191 9.94 5.37 -25.26
N LEU A 192 9.46 4.12 -25.23
CA LEU A 192 9.87 3.07 -26.19
C LEU A 192 9.49 3.43 -27.64
N PRO A 193 8.20 3.65 -27.98
CA PRO A 193 7.81 3.90 -29.37
C PRO A 193 8.36 5.22 -29.88
N SER A 194 8.71 6.17 -29.01
CA SER A 194 9.34 7.43 -29.40
C SER A 194 10.86 7.35 -29.57
N GLY A 195 11.48 6.21 -29.27
CA GLY A 195 12.94 6.02 -29.32
C GLY A 195 13.70 6.85 -28.25
N ARG A 196 13.01 7.32 -27.21
CA ARG A 196 13.63 8.08 -26.11
C ARG A 196 14.26 7.18 -25.06
N ALA A 197 13.84 5.91 -24.98
CA ALA A 197 14.44 4.86 -24.16
C ALA A 197 14.56 3.58 -24.96
N ASP A 198 15.59 2.76 -24.62
CA ASP A 198 15.84 1.45 -25.17
C ASP A 198 15.13 0.35 -24.35
N ALA A 199 14.91 0.63 -23.05
CA ALA A 199 14.20 -0.24 -22.10
C ALA A 199 13.41 0.61 -21.10
N LEU A 200 12.44 -0.04 -20.43
CA LEU A 200 11.69 0.59 -19.33
C LEU A 200 11.94 -0.15 -18.03
N SER A 201 12.24 0.58 -16.96
CA SER A 201 12.19 0.10 -15.59
C SER A 201 10.81 0.39 -15.01
N THR A 202 10.05 -0.65 -14.75
CA THR A 202 8.66 -0.57 -14.27
C THR A 202 8.31 -1.84 -13.47
N PHE A 203 7.05 -2.05 -13.15
CA PHE A 203 6.61 -3.25 -12.46
C PHE A 203 6.23 -4.36 -13.45
N ILE A 204 6.59 -5.62 -13.14
CA ILE A 204 6.40 -6.78 -14.03
C ILE A 204 4.97 -6.96 -14.52
N ILE A 205 4.00 -6.55 -13.74
CA ILE A 205 2.57 -6.59 -14.09
C ILE A 205 2.20 -5.65 -15.24
N GLN A 206 3.06 -4.65 -15.51
CA GLN A 206 2.86 -3.73 -16.64
C GLN A 206 3.31 -4.32 -17.97
N ARG A 207 3.80 -5.57 -17.98
CA ARG A 207 4.28 -6.25 -19.18
C ARG A 207 3.32 -6.08 -20.36
N GLY A 208 2.05 -6.39 -20.18
CA GLY A 208 1.05 -6.28 -21.26
C GLY A 208 0.86 -4.85 -21.77
N VAL A 209 0.98 -3.84 -20.89
CA VAL A 209 0.94 -2.42 -21.29
C VAL A 209 2.16 -2.07 -22.13
N VAL A 210 3.35 -2.51 -21.69
CA VAL A 210 4.62 -2.27 -22.41
C VAL A 210 4.59 -2.94 -23.77
N GLU A 211 4.17 -4.21 -23.87
CA GLU A 211 4.04 -4.96 -25.13
C GLU A 211 3.06 -4.26 -26.11
N ASN A 212 1.89 -3.86 -25.58
CA ASN A 212 0.89 -3.17 -26.40
C ASN A 212 1.41 -1.83 -26.92
N THR A 213 2.15 -1.09 -26.09
CA THR A 213 2.67 0.24 -26.47
C THR A 213 3.89 0.11 -27.38
N ALA A 214 4.76 -0.87 -27.15
CA ALA A 214 5.88 -1.16 -28.04
C ALA A 214 5.45 -1.75 -29.39
N GLY A 215 4.26 -2.38 -29.44
CA GLY A 215 3.74 -3.05 -30.63
C GLY A 215 4.39 -4.42 -30.89
N GLU A 216 5.15 -4.95 -29.93
CA GLU A 216 5.85 -6.23 -29.99
C GLU A 216 6.01 -6.83 -28.59
N PRO A 217 6.32 -8.16 -28.48
CA PRO A 217 6.68 -8.78 -27.22
C PRO A 217 7.91 -8.13 -26.58
N VAL A 218 7.98 -8.19 -25.23
CA VAL A 218 9.13 -7.69 -24.49
C VAL A 218 9.83 -8.78 -23.72
N ARG A 219 11.16 -8.69 -23.67
CA ARG A 219 11.99 -9.44 -22.73
C ARG A 219 11.93 -8.76 -21.38
N VAL A 220 11.75 -9.56 -20.34
CA VAL A 220 11.61 -9.08 -18.96
C VAL A 220 12.81 -9.53 -18.16
N PHE A 221 13.40 -8.61 -17.41
CA PHE A 221 14.47 -8.85 -16.46
C PHE A 221 13.92 -8.50 -15.05
N PRO A 222 13.38 -9.48 -14.32
CA PRO A 222 12.84 -9.24 -12.97
C PRO A 222 13.98 -8.88 -12.02
N MET A 223 13.83 -7.78 -11.27
CA MET A 223 14.89 -7.35 -10.36
C MET A 223 15.07 -8.30 -9.18
N ASN A 224 14.01 -8.99 -8.75
CA ASN A 224 14.07 -9.94 -7.64
C ASN A 224 14.96 -11.17 -7.89
N GLU A 225 15.37 -11.44 -9.13
CA GLU A 225 16.33 -12.51 -9.44
C GLU A 225 17.72 -12.24 -8.83
N VAL A 226 18.09 -10.98 -8.67
CA VAL A 226 19.35 -10.55 -8.05
C VAL A 226 19.13 -9.71 -6.78
N LEU A 227 17.97 -9.11 -6.62
CA LEU A 227 17.52 -8.33 -5.48
C LEU A 227 16.47 -9.11 -4.67
N SER A 228 16.74 -10.38 -4.34
CA SER A 228 15.79 -11.28 -3.69
C SER A 228 15.30 -10.82 -2.31
N ASP A 229 16.11 -10.01 -1.62
CA ASP A 229 15.77 -9.45 -0.31
C ASP A 229 14.98 -8.14 -0.37
N MET A 230 14.73 -7.60 -1.58
CA MET A 230 13.86 -6.41 -1.71
C MET A 230 12.40 -6.80 -1.51
N LEU A 231 11.80 -6.23 -0.47
CA LEU A 231 10.39 -6.41 -0.15
C LEU A 231 9.50 -5.83 -1.27
N GLY A 232 8.30 -6.38 -1.39
CA GLY A 232 7.29 -5.87 -2.30
C GLY A 232 6.33 -4.91 -1.60
N THR A 233 5.05 -5.06 -1.89
CA THR A 233 4.01 -4.19 -1.36
C THR A 233 3.33 -4.79 -0.13
N ALA A 234 2.80 -3.93 0.73
CA ALA A 234 2.18 -4.32 1.98
C ALA A 234 0.94 -3.49 2.31
N LEU A 235 0.06 -4.06 3.12
CA LEU A 235 -0.97 -3.33 3.83
C LEU A 235 -0.33 -2.62 5.01
N ILE A 236 -0.65 -1.34 5.18
CA ILE A 236 -0.17 -0.52 6.29
C ILE A 236 -1.29 0.28 6.93
N SER A 237 -1.04 0.70 8.16
CA SER A 237 -1.77 1.76 8.87
C SER A 237 -0.79 2.71 9.56
N THR A 238 -1.29 3.76 10.22
CA THR A 238 -0.46 4.53 11.16
C THR A 238 -0.17 3.70 12.41
N ALA A 239 0.99 3.95 13.03
CA ALA A 239 1.30 3.36 14.34
C ALA A 239 0.28 3.78 15.40
N ALA A 240 -0.18 5.03 15.36
CA ALA A 240 -1.19 5.53 16.29
C ALA A 240 -2.50 4.71 16.24
N LEU A 241 -2.99 4.37 15.05
CA LEU A 241 -4.16 3.51 14.91
C LEU A 241 -3.87 2.09 15.40
N ALA A 242 -2.74 1.50 14.99
CA ALA A 242 -2.38 0.15 15.39
C ALA A 242 -2.21 -0.02 16.90
N ASP A 243 -1.69 1.01 17.58
CA ASP A 243 -1.48 0.99 19.03
C ASP A 243 -2.78 1.29 19.81
N SER A 244 -3.67 2.14 19.28
CA SER A 244 -4.92 2.51 19.95
C SER A 244 -6.07 1.54 19.70
N ASN A 245 -6.10 0.87 18.56
CA ASN A 245 -7.16 -0.09 18.20
C ASN A 245 -6.60 -1.33 17.46
N PRO A 246 -5.78 -2.16 18.16
CA PRO A 246 -5.17 -3.34 17.57
C PRO A 246 -6.20 -4.36 17.06
N ASP A 247 -7.34 -4.51 17.74
CA ASP A 247 -8.42 -5.40 17.33
C ASP A 247 -9.00 -5.02 15.94
N LEU A 248 -9.24 -3.74 15.67
CA LEU A 248 -9.69 -3.29 14.35
C LEU A 248 -8.66 -3.61 13.27
N VAL A 249 -7.38 -3.36 13.57
CA VAL A 249 -6.27 -3.60 12.64
C VAL A 249 -6.16 -5.09 12.29
N GLU A 250 -6.29 -5.98 13.27
CA GLU A 250 -6.26 -7.44 13.05
C GLU A 250 -7.46 -7.91 12.23
N ARG A 251 -8.68 -7.47 12.59
CA ARG A 251 -9.90 -7.82 11.84
C ARG A 251 -9.83 -7.34 10.38
N PHE A 252 -9.33 -6.11 10.16
CA PHE A 252 -9.14 -5.58 8.81
C PHE A 252 -8.14 -6.42 8.00
N ARG A 253 -6.95 -6.68 8.58
CA ARG A 253 -5.92 -7.52 7.96
C ARG A 253 -6.47 -8.88 7.56
N ASP A 254 -7.12 -9.56 8.49
CA ASP A 254 -7.60 -10.93 8.28
C ASP A 254 -8.70 -10.99 7.22
N ALA A 255 -9.61 -10.02 7.19
CA ALA A 255 -10.63 -9.90 6.14
C ALA A 255 -9.99 -9.63 4.77
N ALA A 256 -9.00 -8.72 4.70
CA ALA A 256 -8.26 -8.43 3.48
C ALA A 256 -7.49 -9.65 2.95
N LEU A 257 -6.84 -10.43 3.84
CA LEU A 257 -6.11 -11.65 3.46
C LEU A 257 -7.04 -12.76 2.96
N LYS A 258 -8.23 -12.93 3.52
CA LYS A 258 -9.27 -13.82 2.95
C LYS A 258 -9.63 -13.41 1.53
N GLY A 259 -9.77 -12.10 1.28
CA GLY A 259 -9.99 -11.56 -0.07
C GLY A 259 -8.84 -11.86 -1.02
N LEU A 260 -7.59 -11.79 -0.53
CA LEU A 260 -6.40 -12.12 -1.31
C LEU A 260 -6.35 -13.60 -1.68
N GLU A 261 -6.59 -14.49 -0.74
CA GLU A 261 -6.67 -15.94 -0.98
C GLU A 261 -7.73 -16.26 -2.02
N TYR A 262 -8.91 -15.67 -1.88
CA TYR A 262 -10.00 -15.83 -2.85
C TYR A 262 -9.61 -15.34 -4.24
N THR A 263 -8.98 -14.17 -4.33
CA THR A 263 -8.52 -13.55 -5.58
C THR A 263 -7.53 -14.46 -6.32
N LEU A 264 -6.57 -15.06 -5.59
CA LEU A 264 -5.57 -15.96 -6.16
C LEU A 264 -6.16 -17.31 -6.62
N ALA A 265 -7.26 -17.72 -6.01
CA ALA A 265 -7.98 -18.96 -6.38
C ALA A 265 -8.99 -18.74 -7.52
N ASN A 266 -9.55 -17.53 -7.64
CA ASN A 266 -10.64 -17.19 -8.56
C ASN A 266 -10.35 -15.86 -9.31
N PRO A 267 -9.25 -15.78 -10.10
CA PRO A 267 -8.79 -14.52 -10.65
C PRO A 267 -9.77 -13.88 -11.66
N GLU A 268 -10.52 -14.68 -12.44
CA GLU A 268 -11.52 -14.17 -13.37
C GLU A 268 -12.68 -13.48 -12.62
N GLU A 269 -13.19 -14.10 -11.57
CA GLU A 269 -14.27 -13.53 -10.75
C GLU A 269 -13.78 -12.30 -10.00
N ALA A 270 -12.55 -12.31 -9.47
CA ALA A 270 -11.97 -11.18 -8.78
C ALA A 270 -11.86 -9.93 -9.68
N ILE A 271 -11.45 -10.12 -10.93
CA ILE A 271 -11.39 -9.02 -11.90
C ILE A 271 -12.78 -8.60 -12.37
N GLN A 272 -13.74 -9.52 -12.44
CA GLN A 272 -15.12 -9.14 -12.74
C GLN A 272 -15.70 -8.25 -11.62
N ILE A 273 -15.50 -8.60 -10.35
CA ILE A 273 -15.90 -7.78 -9.19
C ILE A 273 -15.26 -6.38 -9.27
N LEU A 274 -13.95 -6.32 -9.53
CA LEU A 274 -13.24 -5.04 -9.69
C LEU A 274 -13.85 -4.19 -10.81
N SER A 275 -14.16 -4.82 -11.96
CA SER A 275 -14.76 -4.15 -13.13
C SER A 275 -16.16 -3.62 -12.84
N ASP A 276 -16.99 -4.40 -12.15
CA ASP A 276 -18.36 -4.03 -11.81
C ASP A 276 -18.40 -2.87 -10.81
N ARG A 277 -17.46 -2.87 -9.86
CA ARG A 277 -17.32 -1.81 -8.83
C ARG A 277 -16.66 -0.54 -9.37
N ASN A 278 -15.87 -0.65 -10.44
CA ASN A 278 -15.13 0.46 -11.05
C ASN A 278 -15.29 0.45 -12.58
N PRO A 279 -16.47 0.80 -13.11
CA PRO A 279 -16.72 0.82 -14.54
C PRO A 279 -15.73 1.73 -15.28
N GLY A 280 -15.05 1.18 -16.26
CA GLY A 280 -14.03 1.89 -17.05
C GLY A 280 -12.59 1.75 -16.56
N ALA A 281 -12.35 1.29 -15.32
CA ALA A 281 -11.00 0.99 -14.84
C ALA A 281 -10.44 -0.31 -15.43
N VAL A 282 -11.32 -1.26 -15.76
CA VAL A 282 -10.98 -2.56 -16.35
C VAL A 282 -11.59 -2.65 -17.75
N PRO A 283 -10.89 -2.17 -18.78
CA PRO A 283 -11.42 -2.16 -20.15
C PRO A 283 -11.57 -3.56 -20.75
N ALA A 284 -10.86 -4.55 -20.24
CA ALA A 284 -10.95 -5.96 -20.62
C ALA A 284 -10.51 -6.88 -19.48
N ILE A 285 -11.23 -7.96 -19.23
CA ILE A 285 -10.94 -8.91 -18.14
C ILE A 285 -9.61 -9.68 -18.34
N PRO A 286 -9.31 -10.29 -19.51
CA PRO A 286 -8.14 -11.18 -19.63
C PRO A 286 -6.79 -10.54 -19.31
N PRO A 287 -6.48 -9.28 -19.70
CA PRO A 287 -5.21 -8.65 -19.33
C PRO A 287 -5.03 -8.47 -17.82
N PHE A 288 -6.10 -8.17 -17.09
CA PHE A 288 -6.05 -7.99 -15.64
C PHE A 288 -5.94 -9.33 -14.91
N VAL A 289 -6.60 -10.38 -15.41
CA VAL A 289 -6.40 -11.76 -14.93
C VAL A 289 -4.95 -12.19 -15.12
N ALA A 290 -4.34 -11.86 -16.26
CA ALA A 290 -2.91 -12.13 -16.49
C ALA A 290 -2.01 -11.41 -15.46
N GLN A 291 -2.35 -10.18 -15.03
CA GLN A 291 -1.62 -9.49 -13.97
C GLN A 291 -1.70 -10.24 -12.63
N ILE A 292 -2.87 -10.75 -12.22
CA ILE A 292 -2.99 -11.57 -10.99
C ILE A 292 -2.11 -12.82 -11.11
N ASN A 293 -2.13 -13.51 -12.25
CA ASN A 293 -1.32 -14.71 -12.45
C ASN A 293 0.18 -14.42 -12.40
N VAL A 294 0.62 -13.28 -12.91
CA VAL A 294 2.02 -12.82 -12.81
C VAL A 294 2.40 -12.49 -11.37
N MET A 295 1.49 -11.87 -10.59
CA MET A 295 1.75 -11.53 -9.18
C MET A 295 1.80 -12.75 -8.25
N LYS A 296 1.08 -13.82 -8.57
CA LYS A 296 0.90 -14.98 -7.71
C LYS A 296 2.21 -15.54 -7.12
N PRO A 297 3.28 -15.79 -7.88
CA PRO A 297 4.55 -16.28 -7.31
C PRO A 297 5.22 -15.27 -6.38
N TYR A 298 5.00 -13.97 -6.56
CA TYR A 298 5.52 -12.91 -5.68
C TYR A 298 4.73 -12.82 -4.36
N ILE A 299 3.48 -13.27 -4.34
CA ILE A 299 2.62 -13.31 -3.15
C ILE A 299 2.84 -14.59 -2.36
N THR A 300 2.83 -15.73 -3.04
CA THR A 300 2.95 -17.03 -2.38
C THR A 300 4.39 -17.41 -2.03
N GLY A 301 5.38 -16.96 -2.78
CA GLY A 301 6.82 -17.08 -2.54
C GLY A 301 7.25 -18.35 -1.79
N ASN A 302 8.22 -18.18 -0.88
CA ASN A 302 8.70 -19.22 0.03
C ASN A 302 8.12 -19.07 1.46
N VAL A 303 6.93 -18.47 1.59
CA VAL A 303 6.28 -18.25 2.90
C VAL A 303 5.31 -19.37 3.22
N ASN A 304 5.22 -19.71 4.51
CA ASN A 304 4.27 -20.70 4.99
C ASN A 304 2.83 -20.20 5.01
N GLN A 305 2.64 -18.88 5.04
CA GLN A 305 1.36 -18.21 5.11
C GLN A 305 1.36 -16.94 4.26
N ILE A 306 0.31 -16.72 3.47
CA ILE A 306 0.11 -15.50 2.71
C ILE A 306 0.01 -14.32 3.68
N GLY A 307 0.70 -13.24 3.36
CA GLY A 307 0.70 -12.04 4.18
C GLY A 307 1.73 -12.00 5.31
N ALA A 308 2.43 -13.11 5.56
CA ALA A 308 3.48 -13.12 6.58
C ALA A 308 4.59 -12.12 6.26
N ILE A 309 5.17 -11.54 7.30
CA ILE A 309 6.38 -10.72 7.21
C ILE A 309 7.38 -11.18 8.25
N ASP A 310 8.62 -11.33 7.85
CA ASP A 310 9.73 -11.77 8.70
C ASP A 310 10.65 -10.58 9.01
N GLU A 311 10.91 -10.34 10.29
CA GLU A 311 11.81 -9.30 10.77
C GLU A 311 13.20 -9.39 10.13
N SER A 312 13.71 -10.63 9.97
CA SER A 312 15.02 -10.85 9.33
C SER A 312 15.01 -10.47 7.85
N HIS A 313 13.88 -10.62 7.16
CA HIS A 313 13.73 -10.15 5.77
C HIS A 313 13.71 -8.62 5.69
N VAL A 314 13.01 -7.96 6.60
CA VAL A 314 13.03 -6.48 6.69
C VAL A 314 14.45 -5.99 6.96
N LEU A 315 15.17 -6.63 7.88
CA LEU A 315 16.56 -6.28 8.20
C LEU A 315 17.49 -6.44 6.99
N ARG A 316 17.36 -7.53 6.21
CA ARG A 316 18.14 -7.73 4.98
C ARG A 316 17.81 -6.67 3.93
N CYS A 317 16.53 -6.36 3.75
CA CYS A 317 16.10 -5.28 2.85
C CYS A 317 16.75 -3.93 3.23
N ILE A 318 16.68 -3.55 4.50
CA ILE A 318 17.33 -2.32 5.03
C ILE A 318 18.85 -2.38 4.76
N SER A 319 19.49 -3.51 5.06
CA SER A 319 20.94 -3.69 4.87
C SER A 319 21.38 -3.51 3.41
N VAL A 320 20.57 -3.95 2.45
CA VAL A 320 20.85 -3.73 1.01
C VAL A 320 20.72 -2.23 0.67
N LEU A 321 19.68 -1.55 1.17
CA LEU A 321 19.49 -0.11 0.94
C LEU A 321 20.64 0.72 1.53
N GLU A 322 21.10 0.39 2.75
CA GLU A 322 22.22 1.06 3.41
C GLU A 322 23.55 0.79 2.69
N SER A 323 23.86 -0.48 2.41
CA SER A 323 25.14 -0.86 1.78
C SER A 323 25.28 -0.33 0.36
N SER A 324 24.16 -0.10 -0.32
CA SER A 324 24.14 0.53 -1.65
C SER A 324 24.16 2.07 -1.60
N GLY A 325 24.12 2.67 -0.40
CA GLY A 325 24.10 4.11 -0.22
C GLY A 325 22.77 4.80 -0.58
N LEU A 326 21.70 4.03 -0.74
CA LEU A 326 20.35 4.57 -1.01
C LEU A 326 19.74 5.23 0.22
N ILE A 327 20.09 4.76 1.40
CA ILE A 327 19.72 5.36 2.69
C ILE A 327 20.95 5.42 3.62
N PRO A 328 21.02 6.39 4.55
CA PRO A 328 21.99 6.38 5.65
C PRO A 328 21.79 5.17 6.57
N SER A 329 22.88 4.75 7.24
CA SER A 329 22.79 3.68 8.23
C SER A 329 22.03 4.09 9.48
N GLY A 330 21.32 3.15 10.10
CA GLY A 330 20.67 3.32 11.40
C GLY A 330 19.16 3.07 11.39
N LEU A 331 18.57 2.75 10.23
CA LEU A 331 17.19 2.28 10.19
C LEU A 331 17.13 0.84 10.71
N THR A 332 16.09 0.52 11.49
CA THR A 332 15.91 -0.82 12.04
C THR A 332 14.52 -1.36 11.68
N PRO A 333 14.27 -2.68 11.76
CA PRO A 333 12.96 -3.26 11.46
C PRO A 333 11.81 -2.65 12.27
N GLU A 334 12.05 -2.20 13.49
CA GLU A 334 11.04 -1.56 14.35
C GLU A 334 10.51 -0.24 13.77
N ALA A 335 11.20 0.32 12.77
CA ALA A 335 10.69 1.49 12.03
C ALA A 335 9.33 1.24 11.36
N ILE A 336 9.05 -0.01 10.99
CA ILE A 336 7.81 -0.41 10.31
C ILE A 336 7.10 -1.60 10.96
N LEU A 337 7.79 -2.36 11.84
CA LEU A 337 7.20 -3.51 12.53
C LEU A 337 6.69 -3.11 13.92
N GLY A 338 5.59 -3.71 14.33
CA GLY A 338 5.01 -3.57 15.64
C GLY A 338 4.53 -4.92 16.17
N PRO A 339 4.04 -4.98 17.43
CA PRO A 339 3.57 -6.22 18.02
C PRO A 339 2.53 -6.95 17.16
N GLN A 340 1.66 -6.22 16.49
CA GLN A 340 0.60 -6.75 15.63
C GLN A 340 1.16 -7.44 14.36
N THR A 341 2.30 -6.98 13.86
CA THR A 341 2.96 -7.59 12.69
C THR A 341 3.60 -8.92 13.04
N LEU A 342 4.23 -9.00 14.22
CA LEU A 342 4.98 -10.17 14.67
C LEU A 342 4.08 -11.34 15.10
N MET A 343 2.82 -11.10 15.46
CA MET A 343 1.86 -12.14 15.82
C MET A 343 1.22 -12.85 14.62
N ALA A 344 1.45 -12.35 13.41
CA ALA A 344 0.94 -12.92 12.15
C ALA A 344 1.91 -13.90 11.47
N SER A 345 3.07 -14.17 12.08
CA SER A 345 4.15 -15.02 11.54
C SER A 345 4.11 -16.45 12.10
#